data_f83d4d89bc449cb98ac561792dd25fb8
#
_entry.id   f83d4d89bc449cb98ac561792dd25fb8
#
_cell.length_a   1.000
_cell.length_b   1.000
_cell.length_c   1.000
_cell.angle_alpha   90.00
_cell.angle_beta   90.00
_cell.angle_gamma   90.00
#
_symmetry.space_group_name_H-M   'P 1'
#
loop_
_entity.id
_entity.type
_entity.pdbx_description
1 polymer ?
#
loop_
_entity_poly.entity_id
_entity_poly.type
_entity_poly.pdbx_seq_one_letter_code
_entity_poly.pdbx_strand_id
1 'polypeptide(L)'
;MQKYTVVVCDHIHEAGLEMLRNDKNINFIMAADEDKVKLLDIIEQADVAITRSSTDVDANFIAHAKNMKAIVRAGVGVDNVDIEGCSKEGIIVMNVPTANTIAAVELTMTHMLSCMRVFPYSHNDLKLDRIWKREKWYGYELKGKKLGVIGFGNIGSRVAKRAKAFEMDIVAYDPYIHPSKVTDCDMTYTKSFEDILACDIITIHTPKNHETVDMIGEEEIAKMKDGVVLINCARGGLYNEEALFNGLKSKKIRFAGIDV
;
A
#
# COMPACT_ATOMS: atom_id res chain seq x y z
N MET A 1 27.47 17.03 26.85
CA MET A 1 26.93 17.12 25.51
C MET A 1 25.40 17.25 25.62
N GLN A 2 24.80 18.13 24.84
CA GLN A 2 23.35 18.27 24.80
C GLN A 2 22.74 17.02 24.17
N LYS A 3 21.76 16.38 24.82
CA LYS A 3 21.06 15.23 24.28
C LYS A 3 19.93 15.70 23.37
N TYR A 4 19.68 14.96 22.29
CA TYR A 4 18.50 15.18 21.46
C TYR A 4 17.30 14.42 22.01
N THR A 5 16.16 15.08 22.12
CA THR A 5 14.92 14.44 22.53
C THR A 5 14.25 13.79 21.32
N VAL A 6 14.15 12.46 21.36
CA VAL A 6 13.51 11.64 20.31
C VAL A 6 12.22 11.05 20.85
N VAL A 7 11.10 11.45 20.27
CA VAL A 7 9.76 10.97 20.62
C VAL A 7 9.29 9.94 19.61
N VAL A 8 8.90 8.75 20.09
CA VAL A 8 8.28 7.70 19.28
C VAL A 8 6.77 7.77 19.48
N CYS A 9 6.06 8.24 18.46
CA CYS A 9 4.63 8.55 18.51
C CYS A 9 3.74 7.33 18.23
N ASP A 10 4.28 6.31 17.57
CA ASP A 10 3.54 5.10 17.17
C ASP A 10 4.34 3.85 17.56
N HIS A 11 3.65 2.72 17.72
CA HIS A 11 4.32 1.45 17.97
C HIS A 11 5.24 1.05 16.81
N ILE A 12 6.53 0.83 17.12
CA ILE A 12 7.53 0.28 16.22
C ILE A 12 8.15 -0.99 16.81
N HIS A 13 8.89 -1.73 16.00
CA HIS A 13 9.52 -2.97 16.43
C HIS A 13 10.56 -2.73 17.54
N GLU A 14 10.60 -3.62 18.54
CA GLU A 14 11.43 -3.50 19.74
C GLU A 14 12.93 -3.30 19.41
N ALA A 15 13.44 -3.96 18.37
CA ALA A 15 14.85 -3.77 17.96
C ALA A 15 15.21 -2.30 17.64
N GLY A 16 14.25 -1.53 17.08
CA GLY A 16 14.43 -0.09 16.86
C GLY A 16 14.39 0.71 18.15
N LEU A 17 13.48 0.34 19.07
CA LEU A 17 13.39 0.97 20.39
C LEU A 17 14.67 0.75 21.23
N GLU A 18 15.22 -0.46 21.21
CA GLU A 18 16.47 -0.77 21.90
C GLU A 18 17.64 0.08 21.40
N MET A 19 17.74 0.31 20.09
CA MET A 19 18.77 1.20 19.54
C MET A 19 18.66 2.62 20.10
N LEU A 20 17.45 3.17 20.19
CA LEU A 20 17.21 4.51 20.71
C LEU A 20 17.47 4.61 22.20
N ARG A 21 17.05 3.61 22.99
CA ARG A 21 17.26 3.57 24.46
C ARG A 21 18.72 3.47 24.83
N ASN A 22 19.52 2.78 24.02
CA ASN A 22 20.93 2.53 24.29
C ASN A 22 21.86 3.65 23.81
N ASP A 23 21.38 4.62 23.04
CA ASP A 23 22.19 5.76 22.60
C ASP A 23 22.29 6.83 23.71
N LYS A 24 23.53 7.09 24.13
CA LYS A 24 23.84 8.06 25.21
C LYS A 24 23.52 9.52 24.83
N ASN A 25 23.41 9.82 23.54
CA ASN A 25 23.13 11.17 23.03
C ASN A 25 21.62 11.42 22.86
N ILE A 26 20.79 10.42 23.12
CA ILE A 26 19.33 10.49 22.97
C ILE A 26 18.67 10.54 24.34
N ASN A 27 17.71 11.44 24.48
CA ASN A 27 16.66 11.40 25.48
C ASN A 27 15.42 10.77 24.83
N PHE A 28 15.21 9.47 25.06
CA PHE A 28 14.14 8.69 24.43
C PHE A 28 12.83 8.83 25.19
N ILE A 29 11.76 9.13 24.49
CA ILE A 29 10.37 9.20 25.01
C ILE A 29 9.49 8.29 24.15
N MET A 30 8.80 7.35 24.80
CA MET A 30 7.75 6.54 24.17
C MET A 30 6.39 7.19 24.41
N ALA A 31 5.68 7.56 23.35
CA ALA A 31 4.41 8.26 23.40
C ALA A 31 3.29 7.56 22.61
N ALA A 32 3.51 6.31 22.17
CA ALA A 32 2.58 5.59 21.30
C ALA A 32 1.23 5.25 21.95
N ASP A 33 1.18 5.23 23.29
CA ASP A 33 -0.04 4.94 24.07
C ASP A 33 -0.69 6.20 24.65
N GLU A 34 -0.14 7.37 24.36
CA GLU A 34 -0.66 8.64 24.86
C GLU A 34 -1.83 9.13 24.00
N ASP A 35 -2.75 9.84 24.63
CA ASP A 35 -3.80 10.53 23.89
C ASP A 35 -3.25 11.72 23.07
N LYS A 36 -4.05 12.20 22.12
CA LYS A 36 -3.62 13.25 21.18
C LYS A 36 -3.17 14.53 21.88
N VAL A 37 -3.78 14.91 22.99
CA VAL A 37 -3.45 16.15 23.72
C VAL A 37 -2.08 16.01 24.39
N LYS A 38 -1.89 14.94 25.13
CA LYS A 38 -0.60 14.62 25.76
C LYS A 38 0.53 14.45 24.77
N LEU A 39 0.25 13.80 23.61
CA LEU A 39 1.25 13.67 22.55
C LEU A 39 1.72 15.05 22.08
N LEU A 40 0.83 16.00 21.87
CA LEU A 40 1.18 17.35 21.43
C LEU A 40 2.02 18.09 22.48
N ASP A 41 1.70 17.94 23.78
CA ASP A 41 2.50 18.51 24.87
C ASP A 41 3.93 17.94 24.88
N ILE A 42 4.08 16.62 24.61
CA ILE A 42 5.38 15.96 24.53
C ILE A 42 6.17 16.45 23.30
N ILE A 43 5.50 16.66 22.17
CA ILE A 43 6.11 17.12 20.91
C ILE A 43 6.73 18.52 21.05
N GLU A 44 6.23 19.39 21.92
CA GLU A 44 6.81 20.73 22.14
C GLU A 44 8.29 20.71 22.55
N GLN A 45 8.76 19.65 23.20
CA GLN A 45 10.14 19.49 23.63
C GLN A 45 10.97 18.56 22.70
N ALA A 46 10.38 18.01 21.65
CA ALA A 46 11.01 17.04 20.78
C ALA A 46 11.95 17.70 19.75
N ASP A 47 13.14 17.14 19.57
CA ASP A 47 14.04 17.44 18.44
C ASP A 47 13.72 16.56 17.23
N VAL A 48 13.27 15.32 17.47
CA VAL A 48 12.92 14.34 16.43
C VAL A 48 11.65 13.59 16.83
N ALA A 49 10.73 13.41 15.90
CA ALA A 49 9.57 12.53 16.03
C ALA A 49 9.68 11.33 15.11
N ILE A 50 9.38 10.14 15.62
CA ILE A 50 9.24 8.92 14.83
C ILE A 50 7.76 8.56 14.80
N THR A 51 7.16 8.60 13.59
CA THR A 51 5.73 8.36 13.39
C THR A 51 5.49 7.15 12.47
N ARG A 52 4.26 6.65 12.43
CA ARG A 52 3.77 5.69 11.44
C ARG A 52 2.42 6.16 10.87
N SER A 53 1.46 5.25 10.72
CA SER A 53 0.15 5.52 10.13
C SER A 53 -0.88 6.04 11.13
N SER A 54 -0.67 5.89 12.44
CA SER A 54 -1.65 6.28 13.46
C SER A 54 -1.51 7.74 13.88
N THR A 55 -0.33 8.34 13.69
CA THR A 55 -0.06 9.74 13.99
C THR A 55 -0.08 10.58 12.71
N ASP A 56 -1.02 11.51 12.62
CA ASP A 56 -1.05 12.51 11.56
C ASP A 56 -0.15 13.69 11.93
N VAL A 57 0.76 14.02 11.02
CA VAL A 57 1.59 15.22 11.09
C VAL A 57 0.87 16.32 10.32
N ASP A 58 -0.17 16.84 10.92
CA ASP A 58 -1.01 17.92 10.38
C ASP A 58 -0.50 19.31 10.85
N ALA A 59 -1.18 20.36 10.42
CA ALA A 59 -0.85 21.73 10.82
C ALA A 59 -0.85 21.95 12.35
N ASN A 60 -1.72 21.22 13.10
CA ASN A 60 -1.77 21.29 14.54
C ASN A 60 -0.55 20.63 15.19
N PHE A 61 -0.12 19.47 14.68
CA PHE A 61 1.12 18.81 15.12
C PHE A 61 2.32 19.72 14.88
N ILE A 62 2.43 20.31 13.69
CA ILE A 62 3.53 21.20 13.31
C ILE A 62 3.57 22.45 14.19
N ALA A 63 2.42 23.02 14.53
CA ALA A 63 2.34 24.19 15.42
C ALA A 63 2.90 23.92 16.83
N HIS A 64 2.85 22.67 17.32
CA HIS A 64 3.44 22.24 18.58
C HIS A 64 4.90 21.83 18.46
N ALA A 65 5.38 21.57 17.25
CA ALA A 65 6.73 21.07 16.98
C ALA A 65 7.83 22.16 17.01
N LYS A 66 7.84 22.97 18.07
CA LYS A 66 8.63 24.22 18.21
C LYS A 66 10.15 24.02 18.11
N ASN A 67 10.66 22.86 18.52
CA ASN A 67 12.08 22.53 18.51
C ASN A 67 12.46 21.46 17.48
N MET A 68 11.45 21.00 16.70
CA MET A 68 11.57 19.87 15.80
C MET A 68 12.57 20.13 14.67
N LYS A 69 13.48 19.20 14.49
CA LYS A 69 14.47 19.22 13.40
C LYS A 69 14.13 18.21 12.31
N ALA A 70 13.58 17.07 12.72
CA ALA A 70 13.24 16.02 11.77
C ALA A 70 12.03 15.19 12.23
N ILE A 71 11.27 14.73 11.25
CA ILE A 71 10.20 13.74 11.41
C ILE A 71 10.57 12.52 10.56
N VAL A 72 10.64 11.36 11.20
CA VAL A 72 10.94 10.08 10.56
C VAL A 72 9.66 9.26 10.51
N ARG A 73 9.08 9.13 9.33
CA ARG A 73 7.95 8.23 9.12
C ARG A 73 8.48 6.80 8.94
N ALA A 74 8.26 5.92 9.92
CA ALA A 74 8.69 4.52 9.90
C ALA A 74 7.79 3.69 8.96
N GLY A 75 7.87 4.00 7.66
CA GLY A 75 7.12 3.37 6.57
C GLY A 75 7.36 4.06 5.25
N VAL A 76 6.75 3.54 4.17
CA VAL A 76 6.99 4.01 2.79
C VAL A 76 6.20 5.26 2.46
N GLY A 77 4.89 5.24 2.67
CA GLY A 77 4.02 6.36 2.36
C GLY A 77 4.20 7.51 3.35
N VAL A 78 3.87 8.71 2.92
CA VAL A 78 3.92 9.94 3.72
C VAL A 78 2.59 10.70 3.64
N ASP A 79 1.54 9.99 3.31
CA ASP A 79 0.20 10.58 3.05
C ASP A 79 -0.40 11.26 4.29
N ASN A 80 0.04 10.85 5.48
CA ASN A 80 -0.36 11.44 6.77
C ASN A 80 0.64 12.48 7.30
N VAL A 81 1.50 13.03 6.42
CA VAL A 81 2.47 14.07 6.78
C VAL A 81 2.29 15.29 5.87
N ASP A 82 2.03 16.45 6.44
CA ASP A 82 2.04 17.73 5.74
C ASP A 82 3.49 18.16 5.44
N ILE A 83 4.00 17.64 4.30
CA ILE A 83 5.39 17.91 3.86
C ILE A 83 5.60 19.39 3.57
N GLU A 84 4.59 20.09 3.03
CA GLU A 84 4.70 21.51 2.73
C GLU A 84 4.78 22.34 4.01
N GLY A 85 3.93 22.04 4.99
CA GLY A 85 3.96 22.64 6.33
C GLY A 85 5.30 22.40 7.02
N CYS A 86 5.78 21.16 7.04
CA CYS A 86 7.11 20.83 7.59
C CYS A 86 8.23 21.61 6.91
N SER A 87 8.19 21.72 5.57
CA SER A 87 9.22 22.43 4.80
C SER A 87 9.25 23.92 5.10
N LYS A 88 8.09 24.56 5.32
CA LYS A 88 7.98 25.97 5.70
C LYS A 88 8.61 26.26 7.06
N GLU A 89 8.49 25.31 8.00
CA GLU A 89 9.08 25.39 9.33
C GLU A 89 10.53 24.86 9.39
N GLY A 90 11.10 24.44 8.27
CA GLY A 90 12.48 23.92 8.20
C GLY A 90 12.64 22.53 8.81
N ILE A 91 11.57 21.76 8.94
CA ILE A 91 11.56 20.41 9.49
C ILE A 91 11.86 19.40 8.36
N ILE A 92 12.88 18.57 8.54
CA ILE A 92 13.22 17.51 7.58
C ILE A 92 12.26 16.34 7.74
N VAL A 93 11.61 15.91 6.63
CA VAL A 93 10.80 14.71 6.60
C VAL A 93 11.57 13.56 5.95
N MET A 94 11.69 12.45 6.67
CA MET A 94 12.32 11.22 6.18
C MET A 94 11.35 10.05 6.22
N ASN A 95 11.51 9.11 5.28
CA ASN A 95 10.74 7.87 5.25
C ASN A 95 11.64 6.64 5.02
N VAL A 96 11.02 5.44 5.01
CA VAL A 96 11.72 4.17 4.75
C VAL A 96 11.19 3.56 3.45
N PRO A 97 11.75 3.94 2.28
CA PRO A 97 11.10 3.72 0.99
C PRO A 97 11.11 2.27 0.49
N THR A 98 11.89 1.37 1.08
CA THR A 98 12.09 0.02 0.53
C THR A 98 11.89 -1.14 1.51
N ALA A 99 11.83 -0.88 2.82
CA ALA A 99 11.87 -1.93 3.84
C ALA A 99 10.71 -2.95 3.73
N ASN A 100 9.51 -2.51 3.38
CA ASN A 100 8.34 -3.39 3.24
C ASN A 100 8.04 -3.80 1.79
N THR A 101 8.91 -3.46 0.82
CA THR A 101 8.65 -3.73 -0.61
C THR A 101 8.30 -5.19 -0.87
N ILE A 102 9.08 -6.12 -0.33
CA ILE A 102 8.86 -7.55 -0.56
C ILE A 102 7.58 -8.03 0.15
N ALA A 103 7.31 -7.55 1.36
CA ALA A 103 6.09 -7.88 2.09
C ALA A 103 4.82 -7.46 1.31
N ALA A 104 4.81 -6.25 0.75
CA ALA A 104 3.70 -5.78 -0.09
C ALA A 104 3.55 -6.60 -1.38
N VAL A 105 4.66 -7.00 -2.00
CA VAL A 105 4.66 -7.88 -3.18
C VAL A 105 4.06 -9.25 -2.85
N GLU A 106 4.49 -9.86 -1.75
CA GLU A 106 4.01 -11.18 -1.32
C GLU A 106 2.53 -11.13 -0.92
N LEU A 107 2.10 -10.08 -0.25
CA LEU A 107 0.69 -9.87 0.09
C LEU A 107 -0.18 -9.71 -1.17
N THR A 108 0.29 -8.94 -2.17
CA THR A 108 -0.39 -8.81 -3.46
C THR A 108 -0.56 -10.17 -4.14
N MET A 109 0.49 -10.99 -4.18
CA MET A 109 0.42 -12.35 -4.74
C MET A 109 -0.50 -13.25 -3.92
N THR A 110 -0.50 -13.11 -2.60
CA THR A 110 -1.39 -13.85 -1.69
C THR A 110 -2.86 -13.52 -1.97
N HIS A 111 -3.21 -12.24 -2.10
CA HIS A 111 -4.57 -11.81 -2.48
C HIS A 111 -4.97 -12.35 -3.85
N MET A 112 -4.08 -12.23 -4.85
CA MET A 112 -4.32 -12.74 -6.20
C MET A 112 -4.60 -14.24 -6.20
N LEU A 113 -3.76 -15.03 -5.57
CA LEU A 113 -3.93 -16.48 -5.43
C LEU A 113 -5.19 -16.83 -4.63
N SER A 114 -5.45 -16.13 -3.53
CA SER A 114 -6.64 -16.34 -2.70
C SER A 114 -7.93 -16.09 -3.47
N CYS A 115 -8.00 -15.01 -4.27
CA CYS A 115 -9.12 -14.71 -5.14
C CYS A 115 -9.30 -15.78 -6.21
N MET A 116 -8.23 -16.13 -6.92
CA MET A 116 -8.31 -17.07 -8.03
C MET A 116 -8.55 -18.51 -7.59
N ARG A 117 -8.02 -18.93 -6.46
CA ARG A 117 -8.18 -20.30 -5.94
C ARG A 117 -9.35 -20.43 -4.96
N VAL A 118 -10.05 -19.31 -4.66
CA VAL A 118 -11.20 -19.25 -3.73
C VAL A 118 -10.84 -19.84 -2.33
N PHE A 119 -9.55 -19.74 -1.98
CA PHE A 119 -8.99 -20.42 -0.81
C PHE A 119 -9.66 -20.03 0.52
N PRO A 120 -9.92 -18.75 0.83
CA PRO A 120 -10.52 -18.36 2.11
C PRO A 120 -11.90 -18.99 2.33
N TYR A 121 -12.72 -19.06 1.29
CA TYR A 121 -14.07 -19.63 1.38
C TYR A 121 -14.03 -21.14 1.56
N SER A 122 -13.23 -21.86 0.76
CA SER A 122 -13.09 -23.31 0.88
C SER A 122 -12.48 -23.73 2.22
N HIS A 123 -11.52 -22.94 2.73
CA HIS A 123 -10.92 -23.16 4.04
C HIS A 123 -11.95 -22.99 5.17
N ASN A 124 -12.74 -21.91 5.14
CA ASN A 124 -13.75 -21.63 6.14
C ASN A 124 -14.86 -22.68 6.14
N ASP A 125 -15.37 -23.07 4.97
CA ASP A 125 -16.35 -24.15 4.86
C ASP A 125 -15.86 -25.43 5.56
N LEU A 126 -14.60 -25.83 5.30
CA LEU A 126 -14.07 -27.04 5.92
C LEU A 126 -13.78 -26.86 7.42
N LYS A 127 -13.14 -25.77 7.80
CA LYS A 127 -12.67 -25.54 9.17
C LYS A 127 -13.80 -25.16 10.14
N LEU A 128 -14.70 -24.27 9.72
CA LEU A 128 -15.75 -23.71 10.57
C LEU A 128 -17.06 -24.51 10.44
N ASP A 129 -17.49 -24.77 9.20
CA ASP A 129 -18.79 -25.34 8.90
C ASP A 129 -18.76 -26.85 8.71
N ARG A 130 -17.57 -27.47 8.69
CA ARG A 130 -17.37 -28.93 8.47
C ARG A 130 -17.96 -29.42 7.14
N ILE A 131 -18.04 -28.53 6.12
CA ILE A 131 -18.60 -28.84 4.80
C ILE A 131 -17.47 -29.23 3.85
N TRP A 132 -17.58 -30.44 3.28
CA TRP A 132 -16.70 -30.96 2.24
C TRP A 132 -17.48 -31.10 0.92
N LYS A 133 -17.50 -30.02 0.10
CA LYS A 133 -18.15 -30.01 -1.22
C LYS A 133 -17.20 -29.41 -2.25
N ARG A 134 -16.54 -30.25 -3.04
CA ARG A 134 -15.56 -29.81 -4.05
C ARG A 134 -16.19 -28.85 -5.07
N GLU A 135 -17.42 -29.13 -5.49
CA GLU A 135 -18.14 -28.40 -6.55
C GLU A 135 -18.52 -26.98 -6.14
N LYS A 136 -18.54 -26.70 -4.84
CA LYS A 136 -18.95 -25.38 -4.33
C LYS A 136 -17.92 -24.27 -4.63
N TRP A 137 -16.63 -24.64 -4.65
CA TRP A 137 -15.54 -23.68 -4.72
C TRP A 137 -14.56 -23.98 -5.86
N TYR A 138 -15.07 -23.95 -7.11
CA TYR A 138 -14.18 -24.01 -8.27
C TYR A 138 -13.40 -22.71 -8.42
N GLY A 139 -12.09 -22.84 -8.41
CA GLY A 139 -11.17 -21.76 -8.68
C GLY A 139 -10.68 -21.75 -10.13
N TYR A 140 -9.85 -20.78 -10.44
CA TYR A 140 -9.22 -20.58 -11.74
C TYR A 140 -7.71 -20.61 -11.59
N GLU A 141 -7.01 -21.01 -12.64
CA GLU A 141 -5.55 -20.93 -12.73
C GLU A 141 -5.12 -19.54 -13.17
N LEU A 142 -3.92 -19.12 -12.74
CA LEU A 142 -3.28 -17.90 -13.21
C LEU A 142 -2.67 -18.05 -14.61
N LYS A 143 -2.23 -19.26 -14.95
CA LYS A 143 -1.61 -19.58 -16.24
C LYS A 143 -2.45 -19.09 -17.41
N GLY A 144 -1.84 -18.37 -18.34
CA GLY A 144 -2.47 -17.83 -19.54
C GLY A 144 -3.46 -16.69 -19.29
N LYS A 145 -3.59 -16.19 -18.05
CA LYS A 145 -4.37 -14.99 -17.75
C LYS A 145 -3.56 -13.73 -17.98
N LYS A 146 -4.23 -12.68 -18.45
CA LYS A 146 -3.61 -11.36 -18.58
C LYS A 146 -3.68 -10.62 -17.26
N LEU A 147 -2.51 -10.17 -16.76
CA LEU A 147 -2.39 -9.30 -15.61
C LEU A 147 -2.08 -7.87 -16.05
N GLY A 148 -3.01 -6.95 -15.79
CA GLY A 148 -2.79 -5.53 -15.89
C GLY A 148 -2.09 -5.01 -14.62
N VAL A 149 -0.94 -4.37 -14.78
CA VAL A 149 -0.18 -3.76 -13.68
C VAL A 149 -0.18 -2.26 -13.86
N ILE A 150 -0.88 -1.55 -12.97
CA ILE A 150 -0.91 -0.09 -12.92
C ILE A 150 0.16 0.38 -11.94
N GLY A 151 1.18 1.11 -12.45
CA GLY A 151 2.37 1.49 -11.68
C GLY A 151 3.43 0.39 -11.70
N PHE A 152 4.56 0.64 -12.38
CA PHE A 152 5.66 -0.32 -12.56
C PHE A 152 6.92 0.12 -11.78
N GLY A 153 6.70 0.59 -10.55
CA GLY A 153 7.74 0.98 -9.60
C GLY A 153 8.35 -0.21 -8.86
N ASN A 154 8.82 0.04 -7.63
CA ASN A 154 9.49 -0.97 -6.80
C ASN A 154 8.62 -2.21 -6.49
N ILE A 155 7.31 -2.03 -6.32
CA ILE A 155 6.37 -3.11 -6.00
C ILE A 155 5.84 -3.73 -7.30
N GLY A 156 5.22 -2.93 -8.18
CA GLY A 156 4.57 -3.44 -9.39
C GLY A 156 5.49 -4.27 -10.30
N SER A 157 6.73 -3.83 -10.51
CA SER A 157 7.71 -4.61 -11.29
C SER A 157 8.03 -5.97 -10.67
N ARG A 158 8.09 -6.06 -9.34
CA ARG A 158 8.35 -7.31 -8.64
C ARG A 158 7.14 -8.24 -8.59
N VAL A 159 5.93 -7.68 -8.51
CA VAL A 159 4.68 -8.44 -8.67
C VAL A 159 4.61 -9.03 -10.08
N ALA A 160 4.83 -8.20 -11.11
CA ALA A 160 4.84 -8.61 -12.51
C ALA A 160 5.84 -9.77 -12.77
N LYS A 161 7.06 -9.67 -12.21
CA LYS A 161 8.06 -10.74 -12.32
C LYS A 161 7.60 -12.06 -11.71
N ARG A 162 6.91 -12.02 -10.56
CA ARG A 162 6.37 -13.22 -9.91
C ARG A 162 5.17 -13.78 -10.65
N ALA A 163 4.29 -12.91 -11.13
CA ALA A 163 3.14 -13.32 -11.93
C ALA A 163 3.57 -13.98 -13.26
N LYS A 164 4.64 -13.48 -13.88
CA LYS A 164 5.25 -14.12 -15.06
C LYS A 164 5.74 -15.55 -14.76
N ALA A 165 6.27 -15.81 -13.57
CA ALA A 165 6.64 -17.16 -13.14
C ALA A 165 5.43 -18.09 -12.94
N PHE A 166 4.23 -17.54 -12.81
CA PHE A 166 2.95 -18.28 -12.88
C PHE A 166 2.40 -18.38 -14.30
N GLU A 167 3.22 -18.13 -15.31
CA GLU A 167 2.87 -18.21 -16.73
C GLU A 167 1.72 -17.25 -17.14
N MET A 168 1.65 -16.08 -16.50
CA MET A 168 0.72 -15.01 -16.86
C MET A 168 1.28 -14.11 -17.96
N ASP A 169 0.41 -13.55 -18.79
CA ASP A 169 0.73 -12.49 -19.73
C ASP A 169 0.66 -11.13 -19.01
N ILE A 170 1.76 -10.40 -18.97
CA ILE A 170 1.85 -9.14 -18.24
C ILE A 170 1.66 -7.95 -19.17
N VAL A 171 0.75 -7.05 -18.83
CA VAL A 171 0.56 -5.74 -19.46
C VAL A 171 0.77 -4.67 -18.40
N ALA A 172 1.75 -3.79 -18.58
CA ALA A 172 2.10 -2.76 -17.61
C ALA A 172 1.81 -1.35 -18.16
N TYR A 173 1.17 -0.55 -17.32
CA TYR A 173 0.89 0.86 -17.56
C TYR A 173 1.55 1.69 -16.45
N ASP A 174 2.44 2.58 -16.87
CA ASP A 174 3.06 3.58 -15.99
C ASP A 174 3.53 4.76 -16.86
N PRO A 175 2.89 5.94 -16.78
CA PRO A 175 3.22 7.08 -17.62
C PRO A 175 4.59 7.71 -17.29
N TYR A 176 5.19 7.38 -16.15
CA TYR A 176 6.40 8.03 -15.64
C TYR A 176 7.68 7.23 -15.85
N ILE A 177 7.60 6.04 -16.44
CA ILE A 177 8.78 5.21 -16.69
C ILE A 177 9.13 5.14 -18.18
N HIS A 178 10.40 4.84 -18.48
CA HIS A 178 10.78 4.49 -19.83
C HIS A 178 10.27 3.08 -20.19
N PRO A 179 9.69 2.89 -21.39
CA PRO A 179 9.14 1.59 -21.81
C PRO A 179 10.09 0.39 -21.65
N SER A 180 11.40 0.60 -21.85
CA SER A 180 12.40 -0.47 -21.71
C SER A 180 12.42 -1.13 -20.33
N LYS A 181 12.03 -0.44 -19.28
CA LYS A 181 11.92 -1.06 -17.94
C LYS A 181 10.94 -2.23 -17.91
N VAL A 182 9.97 -2.25 -18.82
CA VAL A 182 8.98 -3.32 -18.96
C VAL A 182 9.40 -4.30 -20.05
N THR A 183 9.75 -3.79 -21.25
CA THR A 183 10.05 -4.62 -22.42
C THR A 183 11.32 -5.43 -22.26
N ASP A 184 12.34 -4.92 -21.57
CA ASP A 184 13.57 -5.67 -21.26
C ASP A 184 13.33 -6.85 -20.29
N CYS A 185 12.16 -6.89 -19.66
CA CYS A 185 11.71 -8.03 -18.85
C CYS A 185 10.81 -9.01 -19.64
N ASP A 186 10.71 -8.85 -20.96
CA ASP A 186 9.82 -9.63 -21.83
C ASP A 186 8.35 -9.56 -21.34
N MET A 187 7.87 -8.32 -21.13
CA MET A 187 6.50 -7.97 -20.75
C MET A 187 5.98 -6.87 -21.69
N THR A 188 4.68 -6.72 -21.80
CA THR A 188 4.07 -5.71 -22.66
C THR A 188 3.95 -4.38 -21.91
N TYR A 189 4.53 -3.32 -22.47
CA TYR A 189 4.27 -1.94 -22.04
C TYR A 189 3.14 -1.33 -22.86
N THR A 190 2.24 -0.63 -22.21
CA THR A 190 1.20 0.15 -22.89
C THR A 190 1.11 1.59 -22.38
N LYS A 191 0.69 2.50 -23.26
CA LYS A 191 0.27 3.87 -22.91
C LYS A 191 -1.24 4.01 -22.85
N SER A 192 -1.98 2.99 -23.30
CA SER A 192 -3.44 2.97 -23.30
C SER A 192 -3.95 2.34 -22.00
N PHE A 193 -4.74 3.10 -21.26
CA PHE A 193 -5.38 2.58 -20.07
C PHE A 193 -6.42 1.51 -20.41
N GLU A 194 -7.02 1.57 -21.60
CA GLU A 194 -7.97 0.58 -22.11
C GLU A 194 -7.35 -0.84 -22.21
N ASP A 195 -6.05 -0.94 -22.52
CA ASP A 195 -5.36 -2.24 -22.55
C ASP A 195 -5.30 -2.90 -21.18
N ILE A 196 -5.23 -2.08 -20.12
CA ILE A 196 -5.28 -2.56 -18.73
C ILE A 196 -6.69 -3.03 -18.39
N LEU A 197 -7.71 -2.25 -18.76
CA LEU A 197 -9.12 -2.60 -18.51
C LEU A 197 -9.52 -3.91 -19.23
N ALA A 198 -8.84 -4.26 -20.33
CA ALA A 198 -9.04 -5.52 -21.05
C ALA A 198 -8.35 -6.75 -20.41
N CYS A 199 -7.69 -6.60 -19.26
CA CYS A 199 -7.02 -7.71 -18.56
C CYS A 199 -8.01 -8.55 -17.73
N ASP A 200 -7.59 -9.77 -17.37
CA ASP A 200 -8.39 -10.69 -16.54
C ASP A 200 -8.26 -10.38 -15.06
N ILE A 201 -7.08 -9.89 -14.67
CA ILE A 201 -6.73 -9.47 -13.32
C ILE A 201 -6.06 -8.11 -13.42
N ILE A 202 -6.38 -7.19 -12.53
CA ILE A 202 -5.76 -5.86 -12.49
C ILE A 202 -5.25 -5.61 -11.08
N THR A 203 -3.98 -5.20 -10.98
CA THR A 203 -3.34 -4.83 -9.71
C THR A 203 -2.79 -3.42 -9.80
N ILE A 204 -2.96 -2.63 -8.73
CA ILE A 204 -2.56 -1.23 -8.70
C ILE A 204 -1.46 -1.00 -7.68
N HIS A 205 -0.41 -0.26 -8.08
CA HIS A 205 0.80 0.01 -7.29
C HIS A 205 1.29 1.46 -7.44
N THR A 206 0.33 2.40 -7.52
CA THR A 206 0.60 3.83 -7.61
C THR A 206 0.53 4.50 -6.24
N PRO A 207 1.19 5.65 -6.04
CA PRO A 207 0.87 6.53 -4.92
C PRO A 207 -0.55 7.09 -5.08
N LYS A 208 -1.16 7.53 -3.97
CA LYS A 208 -2.42 8.29 -3.99
C LYS A 208 -2.10 9.79 -4.16
N ASN A 209 -2.61 10.37 -5.21
CA ASN A 209 -2.51 11.81 -5.49
C ASN A 209 -3.73 12.26 -6.33
N HIS A 210 -3.74 13.51 -6.79
CA HIS A 210 -4.85 14.06 -7.58
C HIS A 210 -5.10 13.35 -8.92
N GLU A 211 -4.10 12.65 -9.47
CA GLU A 211 -4.24 11.88 -10.72
C GLU A 211 -4.74 10.45 -10.50
N THR A 212 -4.57 9.92 -9.29
CA THR A 212 -4.80 8.51 -8.99
C THR A 212 -5.96 8.25 -8.03
N VAL A 213 -6.47 9.30 -7.36
CA VAL A 213 -7.70 9.21 -6.57
C VAL A 213 -8.85 8.78 -7.48
N ASP A 214 -9.60 7.75 -7.06
CA ASP A 214 -10.72 7.18 -7.80
C ASP A 214 -10.40 6.82 -9.27
N MET A 215 -9.12 6.51 -9.55
CA MET A 215 -8.63 6.18 -10.89
C MET A 215 -9.40 5.02 -11.54
N ILE A 216 -9.93 4.12 -10.74
CA ILE A 216 -10.83 3.05 -11.16
C ILE A 216 -12.21 3.33 -10.56
N GLY A 217 -13.06 3.94 -11.35
CA GLY A 217 -14.44 4.25 -11.02
C GLY A 217 -15.45 3.37 -11.78
N GLU A 218 -16.69 3.82 -11.81
CA GLU A 218 -17.80 3.09 -12.44
C GLU A 218 -17.59 2.93 -13.97
N GLU A 219 -17.08 3.97 -14.63
CA GLU A 219 -16.83 3.95 -16.08
C GLU A 219 -15.74 2.95 -16.45
N GLU A 220 -14.64 2.89 -15.68
CA GLU A 220 -13.54 1.94 -15.90
C GLU A 220 -14.02 0.51 -15.65
N ILE A 221 -14.73 0.29 -14.54
CA ILE A 221 -15.29 -1.05 -14.22
C ILE A 221 -16.27 -1.51 -15.31
N ALA A 222 -17.10 -0.62 -15.84
CA ALA A 222 -18.02 -0.98 -16.93
C ALA A 222 -17.30 -1.49 -18.18
N LYS A 223 -16.14 -0.91 -18.51
CA LYS A 223 -15.29 -1.31 -19.67
C LYS A 223 -14.50 -2.60 -19.44
N MET A 224 -14.29 -3.03 -18.18
CA MET A 224 -13.54 -4.23 -17.86
C MET A 224 -14.23 -5.50 -18.36
N LYS A 225 -13.49 -6.60 -18.39
CA LYS A 225 -14.07 -7.93 -18.64
C LYS A 225 -15.06 -8.32 -17.55
N ASP A 226 -16.10 -9.05 -17.92
CA ASP A 226 -17.00 -9.67 -16.94
C ASP A 226 -16.25 -10.71 -16.12
N GLY A 227 -16.36 -10.62 -14.79
CA GLY A 227 -15.65 -11.48 -13.87
C GLY A 227 -14.17 -11.12 -13.67
N VAL A 228 -13.78 -9.87 -13.92
CA VAL A 228 -12.44 -9.36 -13.60
C VAL A 228 -12.12 -9.52 -12.11
N VAL A 229 -10.84 -9.67 -11.79
CA VAL A 229 -10.35 -9.67 -10.41
C VAL A 229 -9.51 -8.42 -10.18
N LEU A 230 -9.81 -7.69 -9.10
CA LEU A 230 -9.11 -6.45 -8.73
C LEU A 230 -8.30 -6.63 -7.47
N ILE A 231 -7.05 -6.16 -7.48
CA ILE A 231 -6.13 -6.26 -6.32
C ILE A 231 -5.60 -4.87 -5.98
N ASN A 232 -5.72 -4.48 -4.72
CA ASN A 232 -5.13 -3.24 -4.20
C ASN A 232 -4.50 -3.46 -2.82
N CYS A 233 -3.18 -3.53 -2.80
CA CYS A 233 -2.35 -3.50 -1.59
C CYS A 233 -1.47 -2.24 -1.56
N ALA A 234 -1.92 -1.15 -2.20
CA ALA A 234 -1.16 0.09 -2.32
C ALA A 234 -1.73 1.20 -1.43
N ARG A 235 -2.88 1.77 -1.81
CA ARG A 235 -3.55 2.87 -1.08
C ARG A 235 -5.06 2.79 -1.21
N GLY A 236 -5.77 3.09 -0.13
CA GLY A 236 -7.22 3.33 -0.15
C GLY A 236 -7.58 4.53 -1.04
N GLY A 237 -8.75 4.47 -1.70
CA GLY A 237 -9.24 5.52 -2.59
C GLY A 237 -8.56 5.58 -3.96
N LEU A 238 -7.80 4.54 -4.37
CA LEU A 238 -7.38 4.35 -5.77
C LEU A 238 -8.49 3.70 -6.60
N TYR A 239 -9.24 2.81 -5.99
CA TYR A 239 -10.53 2.34 -6.48
C TYR A 239 -11.63 3.13 -5.79
N ASN A 240 -12.62 3.61 -6.54
CA ASN A 240 -13.82 4.17 -5.96
C ASN A 240 -14.59 3.05 -5.24
N GLU A 241 -14.80 3.20 -3.94
CA GLU A 241 -15.35 2.13 -3.09
C GLU A 241 -16.80 1.79 -3.43
N GLU A 242 -17.62 2.79 -3.80
CA GLU A 242 -18.99 2.57 -4.21
C GLU A 242 -19.05 1.82 -5.55
N ALA A 243 -18.25 2.22 -6.52
CA ALA A 243 -18.14 1.55 -7.81
C ALA A 243 -17.65 0.10 -7.65
N LEU A 244 -16.66 -0.12 -6.77
CA LEU A 244 -16.16 -1.45 -6.43
C LEU A 244 -17.25 -2.34 -5.82
N PHE A 245 -18.01 -1.80 -4.85
CA PHE A 245 -19.12 -2.49 -4.21
C PHE A 245 -20.21 -2.88 -5.23
N ASN A 246 -20.61 -1.93 -6.09
CA ASN A 246 -21.62 -2.17 -7.13
C ASN A 246 -21.13 -3.19 -8.16
N GLY A 247 -19.85 -3.12 -8.55
CA GLY A 247 -19.21 -4.09 -9.44
C GLY A 247 -19.20 -5.52 -8.88
N LEU A 248 -18.92 -5.69 -7.60
CA LEU A 248 -18.98 -6.98 -6.90
C LEU A 248 -20.42 -7.49 -6.81
N LYS A 249 -21.36 -6.62 -6.44
CA LYS A 249 -22.79 -6.96 -6.32
C LYS A 249 -23.41 -7.40 -7.64
N SER A 250 -23.05 -6.73 -8.74
CA SER A 250 -23.52 -7.08 -10.09
C SER A 250 -22.79 -8.28 -10.70
N LYS A 251 -21.72 -8.77 -10.06
CA LYS A 251 -20.80 -9.81 -10.55
C LYS A 251 -19.98 -9.39 -11.78
N LYS A 252 -19.94 -8.11 -12.10
CA LYS A 252 -18.99 -7.55 -13.08
C LYS A 252 -17.55 -7.78 -12.60
N ILE A 253 -17.32 -7.55 -11.31
CA ILE A 253 -16.12 -7.96 -10.59
C ILE A 253 -16.39 -9.28 -9.89
N ARG A 254 -15.56 -10.28 -10.13
CA ARG A 254 -15.69 -11.60 -9.50
C ARG A 254 -15.20 -11.61 -8.07
N PHE A 255 -14.02 -11.06 -7.86
CA PHE A 255 -13.35 -10.96 -6.56
C PHE A 255 -12.53 -9.68 -6.49
N ALA A 256 -12.40 -9.15 -5.28
CA ALA A 256 -11.46 -8.08 -4.97
C ALA A 256 -10.59 -8.51 -3.79
N GLY A 257 -9.29 -8.30 -3.93
CA GLY A 257 -8.29 -8.47 -2.86
C GLY A 257 -7.81 -7.09 -2.42
N ILE A 258 -8.30 -6.61 -1.29
CA ILE A 258 -8.06 -5.25 -0.79
C ILE A 258 -7.41 -5.34 0.59
N ASP A 259 -6.30 -4.62 0.78
CA ASP A 259 -5.56 -4.50 2.04
C ASP A 259 -5.62 -3.08 2.63
N VAL A 260 -6.26 -2.13 1.96
CA VAL A 260 -6.25 -0.69 2.26
C VAL A 260 -7.65 -0.11 2.21
#